data_800d86039a5f0e9c69c76eb831207291
#
_entry.id   800d86039a5f0e9c69c76eb831207291
#
_cell.length_a   1.000
_cell.length_b   1.000
_cell.length_c   1.000
_cell.angle_alpha   90.00
_cell.angle_beta   90.00
_cell.angle_gamma   90.00
#
_symmetry.space_group_name_H-M   'P 1'
#
loop_
_entity.id
_entity.type
_entity.pdbx_description
1 polymer ?
#
loop_
_entity_poly.entity_id
_entity_poly.type
_entity_poly.pdbx_seq_one_letter_code
_entity_poly.pdbx_strand_id
1 'polypeptide(L)'
;RAMAALRTLADPERAAKASAYHKTDREMLGVPVPEITALADGWRAEDPTVAGRVALASALWETEVFEARVAAAKLLTQARIRGEGPEGDRPAWDLVVSWLPTLDGWALADHAADAGARRLVADPSRLEEVEGWTRSDHLWTKRAAMVFTLPWAKLNHPSPEDRERRERILSWAAGYVADREWFIQKSVSWWLRTLSARDP
;
A
#
# COMPACT_ATOMS: atom_id res chain seq x y z
N ARG A 1 -3.41 22.59 6.73
CA ARG A 1 -1.97 22.76 6.95
C ARG A 1 -1.17 21.79 6.05
N ALA A 2 -1.39 20.48 6.10
CA ALA A 2 -0.62 19.49 5.33
C ALA A 2 -0.74 19.72 3.81
N MET A 3 -1.95 19.96 3.28
CA MET A 3 -2.13 20.30 1.87
C MET A 3 -1.42 21.60 1.46
N ALA A 4 -1.37 22.62 2.32
CA ALA A 4 -0.64 23.84 2.03
C ALA A 4 0.88 23.56 1.89
N ALA A 5 1.45 22.68 2.75
CA ALA A 5 2.84 22.28 2.65
C ALA A 5 3.13 21.53 1.33
N LEU A 6 2.29 20.61 0.90
CA LEU A 6 2.42 19.95 -0.40
C LEU A 6 2.35 20.95 -1.56
N ARG A 7 1.38 21.89 -1.54
CA ARG A 7 1.24 22.91 -2.58
C ARG A 7 2.41 23.89 -2.65
N THR A 8 3.12 24.14 -1.54
CA THR A 8 4.34 24.96 -1.54
C THR A 8 5.50 24.32 -2.33
N LEU A 9 5.52 22.98 -2.42
CA LEU A 9 6.51 22.21 -3.15
C LEU A 9 6.07 21.85 -4.59
N ALA A 10 4.92 22.38 -5.03
CA ALA A 10 4.36 22.03 -6.33
C ALA A 10 5.27 22.49 -7.48
N ASP A 11 5.37 21.61 -8.50
CA ASP A 11 6.12 21.85 -9.74
C ASP A 11 5.22 21.49 -10.93
N PRO A 12 4.65 22.50 -11.62
CA PRO A 12 3.69 22.26 -12.72
C PRO A 12 4.29 21.47 -13.90
N GLU A 13 5.58 21.65 -14.21
CA GLU A 13 6.22 20.90 -15.30
C GLU A 13 6.36 19.43 -14.94
N ARG A 14 6.78 19.13 -13.72
CA ARG A 14 6.86 17.76 -13.20
C ARG A 14 5.49 17.14 -13.06
N ALA A 15 4.48 17.88 -12.62
CA ALA A 15 3.10 17.44 -12.53
C ALA A 15 2.56 16.99 -13.88
N ALA A 16 2.78 17.77 -14.94
CA ALA A 16 2.34 17.43 -16.29
C ALA A 16 3.00 16.13 -16.81
N LYS A 17 4.32 15.97 -16.60
CA LYS A 17 5.04 14.75 -16.96
C LYS A 17 4.55 13.54 -16.18
N ALA A 18 4.31 13.69 -14.88
CA ALA A 18 3.84 12.62 -14.01
C ALA A 18 2.41 12.20 -14.36
N SER A 19 1.50 13.13 -14.62
CA SER A 19 0.14 12.84 -15.05
C SER A 19 0.12 12.02 -16.34
N ALA A 20 0.90 12.41 -17.34
CA ALA A 20 1.04 11.68 -18.59
C ALA A 20 1.60 10.26 -18.39
N TYR A 21 2.58 10.09 -17.49
CA TYR A 21 3.19 8.79 -17.17
C TYR A 21 2.23 7.86 -16.42
N HIS A 22 1.54 8.38 -15.41
CA HIS A 22 0.61 7.59 -14.60
C HIS A 22 -0.74 7.38 -15.26
N LYS A 23 -1.06 8.16 -16.31
CA LYS A 23 -2.35 8.14 -17.02
C LYS A 23 -3.52 8.30 -16.05
N THR A 24 -3.43 9.29 -15.18
CA THR A 24 -4.43 9.61 -14.16
C THR A 24 -5.07 10.97 -14.45
N ASP A 25 -6.37 11.07 -14.20
CA ASP A 25 -7.12 12.33 -14.26
C ASP A 25 -7.10 13.08 -12.92
N ARG A 26 -6.42 12.55 -11.90
CA ARG A 26 -6.28 13.21 -10.60
C ARG A 26 -5.42 14.46 -10.70
N GLU A 27 -5.73 15.44 -9.85
CA GLU A 27 -4.83 16.57 -9.64
C GLU A 27 -3.46 16.06 -9.19
N MET A 28 -2.41 16.49 -9.90
CA MET A 28 -1.02 16.22 -9.53
C MET A 28 -0.29 17.54 -9.24
N LEU A 29 0.48 17.53 -8.17
CA LEU A 29 1.29 18.69 -7.76
C LEU A 29 2.72 18.62 -8.29
N GLY A 30 3.21 17.44 -8.67
CA GLY A 30 4.58 17.23 -9.13
C GLY A 30 5.61 17.18 -8.00
N VAL A 31 5.20 16.92 -6.76
CA VAL A 31 6.11 16.81 -5.61
C VAL A 31 6.79 15.44 -5.62
N PRO A 32 8.14 15.38 -5.56
CA PRO A 32 8.87 14.11 -5.55
C PRO A 32 8.57 13.28 -4.29
N VAL A 33 8.56 11.95 -4.45
CA VAL A 33 8.31 11.03 -3.33
C VAL A 33 9.23 11.24 -2.12
N PRO A 34 10.54 11.53 -2.27
CA PRO A 34 11.39 11.84 -1.11
C PRO A 34 10.92 13.04 -0.31
N GLU A 35 10.46 14.12 -0.97
CA GLU A 35 9.93 15.31 -0.29
C GLU A 35 8.59 15.02 0.40
N ILE A 36 7.72 14.24 -0.25
CA ILE A 36 6.47 13.76 0.37
C ILE A 36 6.79 12.93 1.63
N THR A 37 7.81 12.09 1.57
CA THR A 37 8.23 11.26 2.71
C THR A 37 8.74 12.13 3.84
N ALA A 38 9.57 13.13 3.54
CA ALA A 38 10.08 14.07 4.55
C ALA A 38 8.95 14.85 5.24
N LEU A 39 7.94 15.30 4.49
CA LEU A 39 6.74 15.94 5.07
C LEU A 39 5.99 14.97 5.99
N ALA A 40 5.73 13.74 5.54
CA ALA A 40 5.05 12.73 6.35
C ALA A 40 5.82 12.39 7.63
N ASP A 41 7.15 12.35 7.57
CA ASP A 41 8.02 12.15 8.73
C ASP A 41 7.92 13.32 9.72
N GLY A 42 7.90 14.55 9.23
CA GLY A 42 7.68 15.74 10.04
C GLY A 42 6.32 15.74 10.74
N TRP A 43 5.24 15.44 10.03
CA TRP A 43 3.89 15.38 10.62
C TRP A 43 3.77 14.26 11.68
N ARG A 44 4.44 13.13 11.48
CA ARG A 44 4.49 12.07 12.52
C ARG A 44 5.26 12.50 13.76
N ALA A 45 6.27 13.35 13.63
CA ALA A 45 6.99 13.89 14.76
C ALA A 45 6.16 14.93 15.53
N GLU A 46 5.31 15.70 14.83
CA GLU A 46 4.38 16.65 15.45
C GLU A 46 3.24 15.97 16.20
N ASP A 47 2.69 14.87 15.64
CA ASP A 47 1.68 14.03 16.31
C ASP A 47 2.07 12.54 16.18
N PRO A 48 2.72 11.98 17.22
CA PRO A 48 3.17 10.60 17.20
C PRO A 48 2.05 9.58 17.46
N THR A 49 0.83 10.02 17.80
CA THR A 49 -0.29 9.13 18.10
C THR A 49 -0.78 8.38 16.86
N VAL A 50 -1.30 7.18 17.06
CA VAL A 50 -1.91 6.42 15.94
C VAL A 50 -3.19 7.12 15.47
N ALA A 51 -3.99 7.62 16.41
CA ALA A 51 -5.23 8.33 16.09
C ALA A 51 -4.97 9.56 15.22
N GLY A 52 -3.98 10.40 15.56
CA GLY A 52 -3.60 11.57 14.77
C GLY A 52 -3.09 11.21 13.38
N ARG A 53 -2.26 10.17 13.26
CA ARG A 53 -1.78 9.67 11.96
C ARG A 53 -2.93 9.16 11.09
N VAL A 54 -3.84 8.37 11.66
CA VAL A 54 -5.00 7.83 10.94
C VAL A 54 -5.91 8.96 10.50
N ALA A 55 -6.21 9.92 11.37
CA ALA A 55 -7.03 11.08 11.03
C ALA A 55 -6.40 11.93 9.91
N LEU A 56 -5.09 12.20 9.99
CA LEU A 56 -4.40 12.96 8.95
C LEU A 56 -4.34 12.18 7.63
N ALA A 57 -4.04 10.87 7.67
CA ALA A 57 -4.00 10.04 6.47
C ALA A 57 -5.37 9.95 5.81
N SER A 58 -6.46 9.80 6.57
CA SER A 58 -7.82 9.84 6.07
C SER A 58 -8.11 11.17 5.37
N ALA A 59 -7.86 12.28 6.05
CA ALA A 59 -8.10 13.62 5.50
C ALA A 59 -7.30 13.89 4.21
N LEU A 60 -6.05 13.41 4.12
CA LEU A 60 -5.24 13.54 2.91
C LEU A 60 -5.76 12.66 1.76
N TRP A 61 -6.22 11.45 2.06
CA TRP A 61 -6.78 10.55 1.05
C TRP A 61 -8.06 11.10 0.42
N GLU A 62 -8.91 11.72 1.20
CA GLU A 62 -10.16 12.36 0.81
C GLU A 62 -9.99 13.54 -0.16
N THR A 63 -8.79 14.15 -0.20
CA THR A 63 -8.53 15.29 -1.10
C THR A 63 -8.50 14.90 -2.58
N GLU A 64 -8.33 13.63 -2.88
CA GLU A 64 -8.14 13.07 -4.23
C GLU A 64 -6.90 13.57 -4.98
N VAL A 65 -6.07 14.44 -4.39
CA VAL A 65 -4.78 14.85 -4.94
C VAL A 65 -3.79 13.68 -4.85
N PHE A 66 -3.10 13.40 -5.95
CA PHE A 66 -2.22 12.23 -6.06
C PHE A 66 -1.15 12.18 -4.94
N GLU A 67 -0.40 13.27 -4.77
CA GLU A 67 0.67 13.34 -3.76
C GLU A 67 0.14 13.33 -2.33
N ALA A 68 -1.07 13.83 -2.10
CA ALA A 68 -1.72 13.73 -0.80
C ALA A 68 -2.05 12.27 -0.45
N ARG A 69 -2.50 11.47 -1.42
CA ARG A 69 -2.71 10.03 -1.23
C ARG A 69 -1.40 9.28 -1.02
N VAL A 70 -0.33 9.65 -1.71
CA VAL A 70 1.00 9.12 -1.44
C VAL A 70 1.44 9.46 -0.01
N ALA A 71 1.24 10.70 0.43
CA ALA A 71 1.55 11.12 1.80
C ALA A 71 0.74 10.37 2.85
N ALA A 72 -0.56 10.14 2.59
CA ALA A 72 -1.41 9.31 3.45
C ALA A 72 -0.83 7.90 3.64
N ALA A 73 -0.40 7.26 2.56
CA ALA A 73 0.27 5.96 2.65
C ALA A 73 1.58 6.04 3.43
N LYS A 74 2.42 7.07 3.21
CA LYS A 74 3.69 7.27 3.93
C LYS A 74 3.51 7.45 5.43
N LEU A 75 2.41 8.05 5.88
CA LEU A 75 2.07 8.15 7.31
C LEU A 75 1.89 6.78 7.98
N LEU A 76 1.56 5.72 7.22
CA LEU A 76 1.21 4.39 7.73
C LEU A 76 2.21 3.28 7.34
N THR A 77 3.34 3.60 6.68
CA THR A 77 4.34 2.59 6.23
C THR A 77 5.33 2.14 7.30
N GLN A 78 5.30 2.67 8.53
CA GLN A 78 6.25 2.27 9.56
C GLN A 78 6.08 0.80 9.93
N ALA A 79 7.21 0.11 10.14
CA ALA A 79 7.19 -1.31 10.51
C ALA A 79 6.43 -1.56 11.82
N ARG A 80 6.49 -0.61 12.75
CA ARG A 80 5.78 -0.68 14.02
C ARG A 80 4.92 0.55 14.21
N ILE A 81 3.61 0.34 14.23
CA ILE A 81 2.62 1.31 14.71
C ILE A 81 2.05 0.71 15.98
N ARG A 82 2.39 1.29 17.11
CA ARG A 82 1.88 0.85 18.42
C ARG A 82 0.68 1.71 18.76
N GLY A 83 -0.52 1.12 18.65
CA GLY A 83 -1.75 1.77 19.11
C GLY A 83 -1.81 1.84 20.63
N GLU A 84 -2.51 2.84 21.10
CA GLU A 84 -2.84 2.99 22.52
C GLU A 84 -4.09 2.15 22.81
N GLY A 85 -3.91 0.93 23.28
CA GLY A 85 -5.03 0.06 23.64
C GLY A 85 -5.01 -1.32 22.98
N PRO A 86 -6.04 -2.15 23.22
CA PRO A 86 -6.09 -3.54 22.77
C PRO A 86 -6.20 -3.70 21.25
N GLU A 87 -6.64 -2.66 20.54
CA GLU A 87 -6.81 -2.70 19.07
C GLU A 87 -5.48 -2.55 18.31
N GLY A 88 -4.40 -2.11 18.99
CA GLY A 88 -3.08 -1.98 18.41
C GLY A 88 -3.06 -1.09 17.16
N ASP A 89 -2.67 -1.65 16.01
CA ASP A 89 -2.63 -0.94 14.72
C ASP A 89 -3.88 -1.16 13.86
N ARG A 90 -4.95 -1.75 14.41
CA ARG A 90 -6.19 -2.05 13.68
C ARG A 90 -6.79 -0.82 12.97
N PRO A 91 -6.86 0.37 13.59
CA PRO A 91 -7.37 1.55 12.90
C PRO A 91 -6.57 1.93 11.65
N ALA A 92 -5.24 1.72 11.67
CA ALA A 92 -4.40 1.96 10.50
C ALA A 92 -4.63 0.91 9.40
N TRP A 93 -4.85 -0.35 9.77
CA TRP A 93 -5.22 -1.41 8.83
C TRP A 93 -6.55 -1.11 8.17
N ASP A 94 -7.60 -0.84 8.95
CA ASP A 94 -8.94 -0.58 8.45
C ASP A 94 -8.97 0.62 7.50
N LEU A 95 -8.21 1.68 7.80
CA LEU A 95 -8.07 2.82 6.90
C LEU A 95 -7.42 2.42 5.57
N VAL A 96 -6.32 1.66 5.59
CA VAL A 96 -5.66 1.21 4.35
C VAL A 96 -6.59 0.32 3.52
N VAL A 97 -7.34 -0.58 4.16
CA VAL A 97 -8.32 -1.44 3.48
C VAL A 97 -9.44 -0.61 2.85
N SER A 98 -9.90 0.43 3.52
CA SER A 98 -10.94 1.33 2.98
C SER A 98 -10.52 2.06 1.69
N TRP A 99 -9.23 2.18 1.42
CA TRP A 99 -8.71 2.79 0.20
C TRP A 99 -8.84 1.89 -1.04
N LEU A 100 -8.85 0.56 -0.85
CA LEU A 100 -8.76 -0.41 -1.94
C LEU A 100 -9.82 -0.20 -3.04
N PRO A 101 -11.12 0.01 -2.71
CA PRO A 101 -12.14 0.24 -3.73
C PRO A 101 -11.97 1.56 -4.50
N THR A 102 -11.17 2.49 -3.98
CA THR A 102 -10.95 3.82 -4.57
C THR A 102 -9.66 3.93 -5.39
N LEU A 103 -8.90 2.83 -5.46
CA LEU A 103 -7.68 2.76 -6.25
C LEU A 103 -8.01 2.69 -7.75
N ASP A 104 -7.33 3.49 -8.54
CA ASP A 104 -7.54 3.62 -9.99
C ASP A 104 -6.26 3.50 -10.81
N GLY A 105 -5.12 3.26 -10.16
CA GLY A 105 -3.84 3.15 -10.82
C GLY A 105 -2.77 2.43 -9.99
N TRP A 106 -1.78 1.89 -10.69
CA TRP A 106 -0.72 1.07 -10.12
C TRP A 106 0.11 1.80 -9.05
N ALA A 107 0.38 3.09 -9.27
CA ALA A 107 1.27 3.85 -8.37
C ALA A 107 0.64 4.03 -6.97
N LEU A 108 -0.63 4.46 -6.89
CA LEU A 108 -1.33 4.56 -5.61
C LEU A 108 -1.56 3.18 -4.99
N ALA A 109 -1.85 2.16 -5.81
CA ALA A 109 -1.98 0.78 -5.34
C ALA A 109 -0.68 0.27 -4.69
N ASP A 110 0.49 0.60 -5.25
CA ASP A 110 1.79 0.19 -4.69
C ASP A 110 2.11 0.95 -3.40
N HIS A 111 1.78 2.26 -3.31
CA HIS A 111 1.94 3.01 -2.06
C HIS A 111 0.99 2.51 -0.95
N ALA A 112 -0.27 2.21 -1.27
CA ALA A 112 -1.20 1.60 -0.32
C ALA A 112 -0.72 0.21 0.12
N ALA A 113 -0.15 -0.57 -0.81
CA ALA A 113 0.41 -1.88 -0.50
C ALA A 113 1.64 -1.80 0.42
N ASP A 114 2.49 -0.78 0.30
CA ASP A 114 3.61 -0.58 1.23
C ASP A 114 3.11 -0.41 2.68
N ALA A 115 2.03 0.37 2.88
CA ALA A 115 1.41 0.55 4.19
C ALA A 115 0.72 -0.74 4.67
N GLY A 116 -0.10 -1.35 3.82
CA GLY A 116 -0.87 -2.54 4.13
C GLY A 116 0.00 -3.77 4.41
N ALA A 117 1.06 -3.99 3.64
CA ALA A 117 2.00 -5.08 3.86
C ALA A 117 2.66 -5.02 5.24
N ARG A 118 2.98 -3.82 5.75
CA ARG A 118 3.52 -3.63 7.10
C ARG A 118 2.51 -4.02 8.18
N ARG A 119 1.25 -3.68 7.98
CA ARG A 119 0.15 -4.02 8.91
C ARG A 119 -0.18 -5.52 8.85
N LEU A 120 -0.13 -6.11 7.66
CA LEU A 120 -0.37 -7.52 7.45
C LEU A 120 0.72 -8.40 8.11
N VAL A 121 1.98 -8.01 8.03
CA VAL A 121 3.09 -8.71 8.72
C VAL A 121 2.99 -8.55 10.24
N ALA A 122 2.52 -7.39 10.73
CA ALA A 122 2.32 -7.17 12.16
C ALA A 122 1.21 -8.06 12.76
N ASP A 123 0.20 -8.39 11.95
CA ASP A 123 -0.88 -9.30 12.33
C ASP A 123 -1.24 -10.23 11.15
N PRO A 124 -0.59 -11.40 11.05
CA PRO A 124 -0.84 -12.34 9.96
C PRO A 124 -2.24 -12.95 9.93
N SER A 125 -3.06 -12.83 10.99
CA SER A 125 -4.45 -13.32 10.99
C SER A 125 -5.29 -12.62 9.92
N ARG A 126 -4.92 -11.40 9.52
CA ARG A 126 -5.53 -10.61 8.44
C ARG A 126 -5.43 -11.26 7.05
N LEU A 127 -4.62 -12.33 6.90
CA LEU A 127 -4.58 -13.10 5.65
C LEU A 127 -5.94 -13.70 5.25
N GLU A 128 -6.84 -13.94 6.20
CA GLU A 128 -8.20 -14.40 5.89
C GLU A 128 -9.00 -13.33 5.15
N GLU A 129 -8.88 -12.08 5.59
CA GLU A 129 -9.51 -10.94 4.91
C GLU A 129 -8.90 -10.73 3.52
N VAL A 130 -7.55 -10.77 3.42
CA VAL A 130 -6.82 -10.61 2.16
C VAL A 130 -7.18 -11.69 1.13
N GLU A 131 -7.41 -12.93 1.56
CA GLU A 131 -7.87 -14.00 0.68
C GLU A 131 -9.22 -13.68 0.04
N GLY A 132 -10.11 -12.99 0.76
CA GLY A 132 -11.37 -12.51 0.22
C GLY A 132 -11.18 -11.60 -1.01
N TRP A 133 -10.12 -10.79 -1.04
CA TRP A 133 -9.83 -9.88 -2.15
C TRP A 133 -9.46 -10.60 -3.44
N THR A 134 -9.01 -11.85 -3.39
CA THR A 134 -8.66 -12.64 -4.59
C THR A 134 -9.84 -12.83 -5.54
N ARG A 135 -11.06 -12.70 -5.03
CA ARG A 135 -12.32 -12.85 -5.77
C ARG A 135 -12.99 -11.53 -6.12
N SER A 136 -12.32 -10.39 -5.84
CA SER A 136 -12.86 -9.06 -6.13
C SER A 136 -12.94 -8.82 -7.65
N ASP A 137 -14.04 -8.22 -8.10
CA ASP A 137 -14.17 -7.73 -9.47
C ASP A 137 -13.38 -6.43 -9.70
N HIS A 138 -13.01 -5.74 -8.63
CA HIS A 138 -12.19 -4.53 -8.70
C HIS A 138 -10.71 -4.91 -8.87
N LEU A 139 -10.12 -4.54 -10.01
CA LEU A 139 -8.76 -4.89 -10.42
C LEU A 139 -7.71 -4.65 -9.33
N TRP A 140 -7.73 -3.46 -8.73
CA TRP A 140 -6.69 -3.06 -7.77
C TRP A 140 -6.85 -3.74 -6.42
N THR A 141 -8.07 -4.00 -5.97
CA THR A 141 -8.36 -4.82 -4.78
C THR A 141 -7.88 -6.26 -5.00
N LYS A 142 -8.21 -6.86 -6.14
CA LYS A 142 -7.76 -8.19 -6.50
C LYS A 142 -6.23 -8.29 -6.56
N ARG A 143 -5.57 -7.29 -7.17
CA ARG A 143 -4.10 -7.19 -7.22
C ARG A 143 -3.49 -7.03 -5.83
N ALA A 144 -4.13 -6.30 -4.92
CA ALA A 144 -3.64 -6.06 -3.57
C ALA A 144 -3.41 -7.37 -2.79
N ALA A 145 -4.21 -8.42 -3.03
CA ALA A 145 -4.00 -9.73 -2.42
C ALA A 145 -2.57 -10.27 -2.64
N MET A 146 -2.01 -10.09 -3.83
CA MET A 146 -0.64 -10.50 -4.12
C MET A 146 0.40 -9.50 -3.61
N VAL A 147 0.16 -8.19 -3.80
CA VAL A 147 1.19 -7.18 -3.50
C VAL A 147 1.37 -6.96 -2.00
N PHE A 148 0.30 -7.03 -1.19
CA PHE A 148 0.39 -6.92 0.27
C PHE A 148 1.17 -8.09 0.89
N THR A 149 1.20 -9.25 0.23
CA THR A 149 1.88 -10.45 0.70
C THR A 149 3.34 -10.60 0.26
N LEU A 150 3.87 -9.64 -0.52
CA LEU A 150 5.28 -9.64 -0.95
C LEU A 150 6.31 -9.78 0.18
N PRO A 151 6.10 -9.31 1.42
CA PRO A 151 7.04 -9.56 2.51
C PRO A 151 7.37 -11.03 2.71
N TRP A 152 6.40 -11.94 2.59
CA TRP A 152 6.66 -13.37 2.73
C TRP A 152 7.50 -13.95 1.58
N ALA A 153 7.33 -13.45 0.36
CA ALA A 153 8.19 -13.83 -0.76
C ALA A 153 9.65 -13.37 -0.58
N LYS A 154 9.89 -12.31 0.22
CA LYS A 154 11.21 -11.71 0.46
C LYS A 154 12.02 -12.38 1.58
N LEU A 155 11.43 -13.27 2.38
CA LEU A 155 12.12 -13.89 3.51
C LEU A 155 13.21 -14.85 3.02
N ASN A 156 14.44 -14.71 3.56
CA ASN A 156 15.54 -15.63 3.29
C ASN A 156 15.45 -16.91 4.14
N HIS A 157 14.92 -16.79 5.35
CA HIS A 157 14.82 -17.89 6.33
C HIS A 157 13.41 -17.91 6.91
N PRO A 158 12.40 -18.40 6.14
CA PRO A 158 11.02 -18.47 6.60
C PRO A 158 10.86 -19.49 7.73
N SER A 159 10.07 -19.14 8.75
CA SER A 159 9.63 -20.10 9.75
C SER A 159 8.69 -21.15 9.12
N PRO A 160 8.36 -22.24 9.83
CA PRO A 160 7.34 -23.19 9.36
C PRO A 160 6.01 -22.49 9.03
N GLU A 161 5.54 -21.60 9.89
CA GLU A 161 4.30 -20.84 9.70
C GLU A 161 4.39 -19.89 8.49
N ASP A 162 5.58 -19.31 8.22
CA ASP A 162 5.77 -18.46 7.04
C ASP A 162 5.79 -19.27 5.75
N ARG A 163 6.25 -20.54 5.80
CA ARG A 163 6.14 -21.46 4.65
C ARG A 163 4.69 -21.82 4.37
N GLU A 164 3.89 -22.11 5.40
CA GLU A 164 2.46 -22.35 5.26
C GLU A 164 1.74 -21.14 4.63
N ARG A 165 2.09 -19.91 5.06
CA ARG A 165 1.58 -18.69 4.44
C ARG A 165 1.99 -18.57 2.98
N ARG A 166 3.24 -18.90 2.63
CA ARG A 166 3.70 -18.94 1.22
C ARG A 166 2.88 -19.90 0.39
N GLU A 167 2.65 -21.12 0.86
CA GLU A 167 1.85 -22.14 0.16
C GLU A 167 0.41 -21.64 -0.06
N ARG A 168 -0.18 -21.03 0.96
CA ARG A 168 -1.50 -20.40 0.83
C ARG A 168 -1.53 -19.34 -0.27
N ILE A 169 -0.55 -18.43 -0.30
CA ILE A 169 -0.45 -17.36 -1.30
C ILE A 169 -0.15 -17.93 -2.69
N LEU A 170 0.67 -18.99 -2.81
CA LEU A 170 0.90 -19.70 -4.07
C LEU A 170 -0.38 -20.30 -4.63
N SER A 171 -1.28 -20.81 -3.78
CA SER A 171 -2.59 -21.28 -4.22
C SER A 171 -3.45 -20.16 -4.83
N TRP A 172 -3.35 -18.94 -4.32
CA TRP A 172 -4.02 -17.77 -4.92
C TRP A 172 -3.41 -17.42 -6.28
N ALA A 173 -2.08 -17.43 -6.38
CA ALA A 173 -1.37 -17.21 -7.64
C ALA A 173 -1.79 -18.24 -8.70
N ALA A 174 -1.94 -19.52 -8.33
CA ALA A 174 -2.45 -20.56 -9.21
C ALA A 174 -3.90 -20.25 -9.68
N GLY A 175 -4.74 -19.71 -8.81
CA GLY A 175 -6.09 -19.25 -9.17
C GLY A 175 -6.10 -18.11 -10.19
N TYR A 176 -5.01 -17.35 -10.30
CA TYR A 176 -4.88 -16.23 -11.26
C TYR A 176 -4.31 -16.63 -12.63
N VAL A 177 -3.96 -17.90 -12.85
CA VAL A 177 -3.36 -18.36 -14.13
C VAL A 177 -4.26 -18.06 -15.35
N ALA A 178 -5.58 -18.16 -15.19
CA ALA A 178 -6.54 -17.87 -16.24
C ALA A 178 -6.92 -16.38 -16.36
N ASP A 179 -6.53 -15.55 -15.40
CA ASP A 179 -6.81 -14.12 -15.43
C ASP A 179 -5.98 -13.43 -16.51
N ARG A 180 -6.63 -12.67 -17.38
CA ARG A 180 -5.95 -12.00 -18.51
C ARG A 180 -5.61 -10.54 -18.24
N GLU A 181 -5.98 -10.02 -17.08
CA GLU A 181 -5.67 -8.66 -16.67
C GLU A 181 -4.16 -8.49 -16.48
N TRP A 182 -3.58 -7.57 -17.25
CA TRP A 182 -2.13 -7.33 -17.24
C TRP A 182 -1.54 -7.08 -15.86
N PHE A 183 -2.21 -6.26 -15.05
CA PHE A 183 -1.72 -5.92 -13.71
C PHE A 183 -1.87 -7.06 -12.71
N ILE A 184 -2.79 -8.00 -12.92
CA ILE A 184 -2.88 -9.25 -12.14
C ILE A 184 -1.70 -10.14 -12.49
N GLN A 185 -1.46 -10.43 -13.78
CA GLN A 185 -0.32 -11.23 -14.21
C GLN A 185 1.02 -10.64 -13.79
N LYS A 186 1.14 -9.31 -13.83
CA LYS A 186 2.32 -8.60 -13.36
C LYS A 186 2.55 -8.78 -11.86
N SER A 187 1.51 -8.77 -11.03
CA SER A 187 1.62 -8.99 -9.57
C SER A 187 2.05 -10.42 -9.24
N VAL A 188 1.47 -11.41 -9.91
CA VAL A 188 1.87 -12.83 -9.80
C VAL A 188 3.33 -13.01 -10.19
N SER A 189 3.72 -12.49 -11.36
CA SER A 189 5.12 -12.56 -11.84
C SER A 189 6.10 -11.87 -10.88
N TRP A 190 5.70 -10.75 -10.28
CA TRP A 190 6.53 -10.07 -9.29
C TRP A 190 6.72 -10.91 -8.04
N TRP A 191 5.64 -11.50 -7.53
CA TRP A 191 5.67 -12.35 -6.35
C TRP A 191 6.54 -13.58 -6.56
N LEU A 192 6.34 -14.31 -7.68
CA LEU A 192 7.11 -15.51 -8.02
C LEU A 192 8.59 -15.22 -8.24
N ARG A 193 8.94 -14.14 -8.98
CA ARG A 193 10.35 -13.73 -9.15
C ARG A 193 11.00 -13.37 -7.82
N THR A 194 10.25 -12.75 -6.93
CA THR A 194 10.78 -12.39 -5.61
C THR A 194 11.04 -13.64 -4.78
N LEU A 195 10.13 -14.61 -4.82
CA LEU A 195 10.29 -15.88 -4.13
C LEU A 195 11.47 -16.68 -4.69
N SER A 196 11.54 -16.89 -6.02
CA SER A 196 12.58 -17.70 -6.65
C SER A 196 14.00 -17.15 -6.45
N ALA A 197 14.14 -15.86 -6.17
CA ALA A 197 15.43 -15.26 -5.81
C ALA A 197 15.86 -15.58 -4.36
N ARG A 198 14.98 -16.14 -3.53
CA ARG A 198 15.20 -16.42 -2.11
C ARG A 198 15.09 -17.90 -1.76
N ASP A 199 14.31 -18.63 -2.55
CA ASP A 199 14.00 -20.04 -2.37
C ASP A 199 13.96 -20.69 -3.76
N PRO A 200 15.14 -20.99 -4.35
CA PRO A 200 15.29 -21.51 -5.71
C PRO A 200 14.83 -22.97 -5.86
#